data_61d771282f959b32d563ffbb67412879
#
_entry.id   61d771282f959b32d563ffbb67412879
#
_cell.length_a   1.000
_cell.length_b   1.000
_cell.length_c   1.000
_cell.angle_alpha   90.00
_cell.angle_beta   90.00
_cell.angle_gamma   90.00
#
_symmetry.space_group_name_H-M   'P 1'
#
loop_
_entity.id
_entity.type
_entity.pdbx_description
1 polymer ?
#
loop_
_entity_poly.entity_id
_entity_poly.type
_entity_poly.pdbx_seq_one_letter_code
_entity_poly.pdbx_strand_id
1 'polypeptide(L)'
;MEDKERIAQAADILRRGGLLAIPTETVYGLGANGLDENAVLHIFEAKGRPQDNPLILHIPDASWLTRYCEDVPETAYRLAERFWPGPLTMILKKKPCVPLRTTGGLETVGMRCPDHAVTRAIIEKAGVPVAAPSANTSGRPSCTTAEHVREDMWGKIDGIVDGGPCEVGVESTIIDLTVTPPQLLRPGGLPLESLIDALGEVTVEDRKSTRLNSSHRSLSRMPSSA
;
A
#
# COMPACT_ATOMS: atom_id res chain seq x y z
N MET A 1 17.08 8.12 24.04
CA MET A 1 18.01 8.75 23.03
C MET A 1 18.20 7.84 21.84
N GLU A 2 18.52 6.59 22.06
CA GLU A 2 18.79 5.56 21.03
C GLU A 2 17.64 5.37 20.03
N ASP A 3 16.39 5.30 20.48
CA ASP A 3 15.23 5.12 19.59
C ASP A 3 14.99 6.31 18.65
N LYS A 4 15.24 7.52 19.11
CA LYS A 4 15.11 8.73 18.26
C LYS A 4 16.17 8.76 17.15
N GLU A 5 17.37 8.30 17.46
CA GLU A 5 18.46 8.21 16.50
C GLU A 5 18.20 7.13 15.46
N ARG A 6 17.71 5.96 15.85
CA ARG A 6 17.29 4.88 14.94
C ARG A 6 16.16 5.30 14.02
N ILE A 7 15.16 6.02 14.54
CA ILE A 7 14.08 6.60 13.73
C ILE A 7 14.63 7.59 12.70
N ALA A 8 15.56 8.46 13.11
CA ALA A 8 16.21 9.40 12.22
C ALA A 8 17.02 8.71 11.10
N GLN A 9 17.76 7.64 11.42
CA GLN A 9 18.49 6.84 10.45
C GLN A 9 17.55 6.17 9.44
N ALA A 10 16.46 5.58 9.91
CA ALA A 10 15.43 4.96 9.07
C ALA A 10 14.77 5.99 8.13
N ALA A 11 14.40 7.15 8.66
CA ALA A 11 13.85 8.26 7.87
C ALA A 11 14.83 8.75 6.80
N ASP A 12 16.11 8.75 7.11
CA ASP A 12 17.17 9.17 6.20
C ASP A 12 17.34 8.21 5.01
N ILE A 13 17.21 6.90 5.25
CA ILE A 13 17.19 5.90 4.17
C ILE A 13 16.08 6.23 3.19
N LEU A 14 14.86 6.48 3.67
CA LEU A 14 13.71 6.83 2.82
C LEU A 14 13.93 8.14 2.05
N ARG A 15 14.42 9.19 2.71
CA ARG A 15 14.69 10.49 2.06
C ARG A 15 15.71 10.41 0.95
N ARG A 16 16.71 9.53 1.07
CA ARG A 16 17.75 9.35 0.07
C ARG A 16 17.36 8.41 -1.08
N GLY A 17 16.11 7.95 -1.10
CA GLY A 17 15.61 7.05 -2.14
C GLY A 17 15.96 5.58 -1.90
N GLY A 18 16.37 5.22 -0.68
CA GLY A 18 16.65 3.84 -0.29
C GLY A 18 15.39 3.02 0.01
N LEU A 19 15.59 1.72 0.14
CA LEU A 19 14.55 0.74 0.50
C LEU A 19 14.66 0.35 1.96
N LEU A 20 13.55 0.48 2.68
CA LEU A 20 13.46 0.16 4.10
C LEU A 20 12.27 -0.77 4.36
N ALA A 21 12.52 -1.95 4.89
CA ALA A 21 11.42 -2.79 5.38
C ALA A 21 10.90 -2.23 6.71
N ILE A 22 9.59 -2.04 6.80
CA ILE A 22 8.90 -1.44 7.95
C ILE A 22 7.85 -2.38 8.51
N PRO A 23 7.74 -2.48 9.85
CA PRO A 23 6.69 -3.25 10.50
C PRO A 23 5.36 -2.51 10.43
N THR A 24 4.27 -3.26 10.32
CA THR A 24 2.91 -2.79 10.52
C THR A 24 2.13 -3.82 11.35
N GLU A 25 0.91 -3.50 11.76
CA GLU A 25 0.04 -4.48 12.43
C GLU A 25 -0.41 -5.61 11.49
N THR A 26 -0.43 -5.38 10.18
CA THR A 26 -0.85 -6.38 9.19
C THR A 26 0.28 -7.30 8.76
N VAL A 27 1.20 -6.79 7.93
CA VAL A 27 2.40 -7.48 7.42
C VAL A 27 3.53 -6.48 7.33
N TYR A 28 4.78 -6.95 7.24
CA TYR A 28 5.91 -6.07 6.91
C TYR A 28 5.77 -5.50 5.52
N GLY A 29 6.02 -4.19 5.38
CA GLY A 29 6.03 -3.48 4.11
C GLY A 29 7.45 -3.21 3.61
N LEU A 30 7.69 -3.30 2.31
CA LEU A 30 8.92 -2.82 1.69
C LEU A 30 8.72 -1.37 1.28
N GLY A 31 9.26 -0.46 2.09
CA GLY A 31 9.03 0.97 1.98
C GLY A 31 10.05 1.72 1.13
N ALA A 32 9.57 2.69 0.39
CA ALA A 32 10.36 3.70 -0.29
C ALA A 32 9.60 5.04 -0.34
N ASN A 33 10.30 6.14 -0.64
CA ASN A 33 9.66 7.43 -0.89
C ASN A 33 8.67 7.32 -2.05
N GLY A 34 7.39 7.41 -1.76
CA GLY A 34 6.30 7.25 -2.75
C GLY A 34 6.22 8.36 -3.79
N LEU A 35 6.93 9.45 -3.61
CA LEU A 35 7.02 10.58 -4.56
C LEU A 35 8.26 10.51 -5.48
N ASP A 36 9.15 9.57 -5.23
CA ASP A 36 10.38 9.37 -6.00
C ASP A 36 10.23 8.17 -6.93
N GLU A 37 10.10 8.41 -8.24
CA GLU A 37 9.92 7.36 -9.25
C GLU A 37 11.06 6.34 -9.28
N ASN A 38 12.30 6.75 -9.01
CA ASN A 38 13.45 5.86 -8.98
C ASN A 38 13.42 4.96 -7.73
N ALA A 39 13.09 5.52 -6.57
CA ALA A 39 12.93 4.76 -5.34
C ALA A 39 11.80 3.71 -5.48
N VAL A 40 10.67 4.10 -6.09
CA VAL A 40 9.55 3.21 -6.37
C VAL A 40 9.96 2.10 -7.36
N LEU A 41 10.75 2.41 -8.39
CA LEU A 41 11.28 1.40 -9.33
C LEU A 41 12.10 0.33 -8.60
N HIS A 42 12.93 0.72 -7.65
CA HIS A 42 13.72 -0.21 -6.85
C HIS A 42 12.86 -1.18 -6.02
N ILE A 43 11.66 -0.77 -5.57
CA ILE A 43 10.69 -1.71 -4.95
C ILE A 43 10.33 -2.83 -5.92
N PHE A 44 9.94 -2.50 -7.14
CA PHE A 44 9.56 -3.48 -8.15
C PHE A 44 10.70 -4.42 -8.51
N GLU A 45 11.90 -3.89 -8.65
CA GLU A 45 13.12 -4.67 -8.93
C GLU A 45 13.45 -5.63 -7.78
N ALA A 46 13.49 -5.15 -6.53
CA ALA A 46 13.82 -5.95 -5.37
C ALA A 46 12.84 -7.11 -5.16
N LYS A 47 11.56 -6.90 -5.47
CA LYS A 47 10.49 -7.90 -5.32
C LYS A 47 10.31 -8.80 -6.55
N GLY A 48 10.80 -8.42 -7.72
CA GLY A 48 10.36 -9.03 -8.98
C GLY A 48 8.87 -8.79 -9.24
N ARG A 49 8.35 -7.62 -8.88
CA ARG A 49 6.93 -7.24 -8.97
C ARG A 49 6.65 -6.56 -10.30
N PRO A 50 5.50 -6.86 -10.98
CA PRO A 50 5.07 -6.11 -12.15
C PRO A 50 4.82 -4.63 -11.83
N GLN A 51 5.30 -3.73 -12.69
CA GLN A 51 5.23 -2.28 -12.47
C GLN A 51 3.83 -1.67 -12.66
N ASP A 52 2.90 -2.40 -13.28
CA ASP A 52 1.49 -2.03 -13.43
C ASP A 52 0.63 -2.34 -12.18
N ASN A 53 1.24 -2.93 -11.15
CA ASN A 53 0.57 -3.27 -9.91
C ASN A 53 0.72 -2.11 -8.91
N PRO A 54 -0.36 -1.34 -8.61
CA PRO A 54 -0.28 -0.12 -7.82
C PRO A 54 0.22 -0.37 -6.40
N LEU A 55 0.88 0.64 -5.84
CA LEU A 55 1.40 0.65 -4.47
C LEU A 55 0.51 1.52 -3.56
N ILE A 56 0.44 1.13 -2.29
CA ILE A 56 -0.28 1.88 -1.26
C ILE A 56 0.67 2.86 -0.60
N LEU A 57 0.26 4.13 -0.48
CA LEU A 57 0.98 5.16 0.26
C LEU A 57 0.60 5.12 1.74
N HIS A 58 1.62 5.01 2.59
CA HIS A 58 1.48 5.04 4.04
C HIS A 58 1.77 6.44 4.56
N ILE A 59 0.90 6.94 5.42
CA ILE A 59 0.94 8.27 6.02
C ILE A 59 0.81 8.17 7.55
N PRO A 60 1.31 9.17 8.32
CA PRO A 60 1.28 9.09 9.77
C PRO A 60 -0.09 9.39 10.39
N ASP A 61 -0.92 10.15 9.69
CA ASP A 61 -2.28 10.50 10.10
C ASP A 61 -3.12 11.04 8.93
N ALA A 62 -4.42 11.22 9.15
CA ALA A 62 -5.37 11.68 8.13
C ALA A 62 -5.13 13.11 7.62
N SER A 63 -4.40 13.95 8.36
CA SER A 63 -4.10 15.33 7.94
C SER A 63 -3.25 15.39 6.67
N TRP A 64 -2.54 14.29 6.36
CA TRP A 64 -1.71 14.19 5.15
C TRP A 64 -2.52 13.85 3.89
N LEU A 65 -3.79 13.46 4.00
CA LEU A 65 -4.62 13.10 2.84
C LEU A 65 -4.67 14.22 1.80
N THR A 66 -4.88 15.46 2.23
CA THR A 66 -4.97 16.62 1.33
C THR A 66 -3.66 17.01 0.65
N ARG A 67 -2.54 16.47 1.10
CA ARG A 67 -1.24 16.68 0.45
C ARG A 67 -1.14 15.91 -0.85
N TYR A 68 -1.77 14.73 -0.94
CA TYR A 68 -1.59 13.75 -2.02
C TYR A 68 -2.87 13.39 -2.76
N CYS A 69 -4.04 13.76 -2.22
CA CYS A 69 -5.34 13.44 -2.79
C CYS A 69 -6.15 14.71 -3.09
N GLU A 70 -6.87 14.67 -4.22
CA GLU A 70 -7.85 15.69 -4.62
C GLU A 70 -9.23 15.33 -4.10
N ASP A 71 -10.06 16.35 -3.83
CA ASP A 71 -11.48 16.21 -3.52
C ASP A 71 -11.78 15.11 -2.49
N VAL A 72 -10.97 15.07 -1.40
CA VAL A 72 -11.12 14.05 -0.36
C VAL A 72 -12.54 14.11 0.22
N PRO A 73 -13.35 13.04 0.05
CA PRO A 73 -14.72 13.05 0.51
C PRO A 73 -14.79 13.00 2.04
N GLU A 74 -15.86 13.57 2.61
CA GLU A 74 -16.13 13.51 4.05
C GLU A 74 -16.15 12.06 4.58
N THR A 75 -16.60 11.14 3.75
CA THR A 75 -16.60 9.71 4.04
C THR A 75 -15.19 9.19 4.39
N ALA A 76 -14.15 9.68 3.70
CA ALA A 76 -12.77 9.28 3.99
C ALA A 76 -12.34 9.71 5.41
N TYR A 77 -12.69 10.91 5.84
CA TYR A 77 -12.38 11.38 7.19
C TYR A 77 -13.14 10.62 8.27
N ARG A 78 -14.42 10.31 8.04
CA ARG A 78 -15.21 9.48 8.97
C ARG A 78 -14.64 8.06 9.11
N LEU A 79 -14.20 7.45 8.02
CA LEU A 79 -13.53 6.15 8.05
C LEU A 79 -12.17 6.23 8.75
N ALA A 80 -11.40 7.28 8.49
CA ALA A 80 -10.12 7.50 9.14
C ALA A 80 -10.27 7.69 10.66
N GLU A 81 -11.25 8.48 11.10
CA GLU A 81 -11.55 8.70 12.52
C GLU A 81 -11.88 7.39 13.24
N ARG A 82 -12.61 6.48 12.56
CA ARG A 82 -13.08 5.23 13.15
C ARG A 82 -12.05 4.09 13.07
N PHE A 83 -11.27 4.01 11.98
CA PHE A 83 -10.45 2.84 11.66
C PHE A 83 -8.95 3.13 11.48
N TRP A 84 -8.52 4.39 11.55
CA TRP A 84 -7.11 4.75 11.52
C TRP A 84 -6.63 5.24 12.89
N PRO A 85 -5.39 4.85 13.26
CA PRO A 85 -4.50 3.91 12.56
C PRO A 85 -5.08 2.51 12.53
N GLY A 86 -4.88 1.78 11.42
CA GLY A 86 -5.43 0.44 11.30
C GLY A 86 -5.40 -0.15 9.88
N PRO A 87 -5.98 -1.36 9.73
CA PRO A 87 -5.85 -2.19 8.52
C PRO A 87 -6.85 -1.80 7.42
N LEU A 88 -7.03 -0.52 7.17
CA LEU A 88 -7.89 0.02 6.12
C LEU A 88 -7.09 0.86 5.14
N THR A 89 -7.18 0.50 3.85
CA THR A 89 -6.69 1.29 2.73
C THR A 89 -7.86 1.90 1.97
N MET A 90 -7.83 3.21 1.77
CA MET A 90 -8.83 3.95 1.01
C MET A 90 -8.26 4.37 -0.34
N ILE A 91 -8.95 4.02 -1.43
CA ILE A 91 -8.61 4.51 -2.77
C ILE A 91 -9.27 5.87 -2.96
N LEU A 92 -8.45 6.85 -3.32
CA LEU A 92 -8.84 8.24 -3.53
C LEU A 92 -8.22 8.77 -4.83
N LYS A 93 -8.77 9.87 -5.35
CA LYS A 93 -8.19 10.55 -6.52
C LYS A 93 -6.85 11.19 -6.15
N LYS A 94 -5.80 10.88 -6.89
CA LYS A 94 -4.45 11.38 -6.62
C LYS A 94 -4.25 12.83 -7.10
N LYS A 95 -3.38 13.55 -6.43
CA LYS A 95 -2.80 14.79 -6.94
C LYS A 95 -1.66 14.52 -7.94
N PRO A 96 -1.33 15.49 -8.82
CA PRO A 96 -0.24 15.36 -9.79
C PRO A 96 1.13 15.07 -9.17
N CYS A 97 1.38 15.44 -7.91
CA CYS A 97 2.63 15.18 -7.20
C CYS A 97 2.89 13.68 -6.95
N VAL A 98 1.84 12.84 -6.97
CA VAL A 98 1.99 11.40 -6.86
C VAL A 98 2.30 10.82 -8.25
N PRO A 99 3.47 10.19 -8.45
CA PRO A 99 3.87 9.67 -9.75
C PRO A 99 2.95 8.52 -10.23
N LEU A 100 2.72 8.43 -11.52
CA LEU A 100 1.98 7.33 -12.14
C LEU A 100 2.66 5.97 -11.91
N ARG A 101 3.97 5.93 -11.77
CA ARG A 101 4.70 4.71 -11.41
C ARG A 101 4.26 4.17 -10.05
N THR A 102 4.04 5.02 -9.08
CA THR A 102 3.53 4.64 -7.75
C THR A 102 2.14 4.04 -7.82
N THR A 103 1.29 4.56 -8.70
CA THR A 103 -0.11 4.15 -8.84
C THR A 103 -0.36 3.11 -9.93
N GLY A 104 0.69 2.54 -10.53
CA GLY A 104 0.55 1.57 -11.62
C GLY A 104 -0.13 2.12 -12.86
N GLY A 105 0.02 3.43 -13.12
CA GLY A 105 -0.60 4.14 -14.23
C GLY A 105 -2.02 4.65 -13.97
N LEU A 106 -2.54 4.50 -12.75
CA LEU A 106 -3.90 4.93 -12.39
C LEU A 106 -3.92 6.38 -11.87
N GLU A 107 -5.05 7.07 -12.09
CA GLU A 107 -5.32 8.42 -11.54
C GLU A 107 -5.83 8.38 -10.08
N THR A 108 -5.84 7.19 -9.49
CA THR A 108 -6.21 6.95 -8.10
C THR A 108 -5.02 6.42 -7.31
N VAL A 109 -5.05 6.61 -6.00
CA VAL A 109 -4.02 6.15 -5.07
C VAL A 109 -4.63 5.54 -3.81
N GLY A 110 -4.06 4.42 -3.35
CA GLY A 110 -4.39 3.84 -2.06
C GLY A 110 -3.65 4.55 -0.93
N MET A 111 -4.38 4.99 0.09
CA MET A 111 -3.86 5.68 1.27
C MET A 111 -4.14 4.85 2.52
N ARG A 112 -3.15 4.72 3.39
CA ARG A 112 -3.26 3.99 4.65
C ARG A 112 -2.49 4.67 5.77
N CYS A 113 -3.04 4.64 6.99
CA CYS A 113 -2.34 4.97 8.23
C CYS A 113 -2.13 3.67 9.04
N PRO A 114 -0.92 3.09 9.07
CA PRO A 114 -0.68 1.82 9.74
C PRO A 114 -0.69 1.98 11.27
N ASP A 115 -1.23 0.98 11.96
CA ASP A 115 -1.20 0.95 13.43
C ASP A 115 0.13 0.39 13.95
N HIS A 116 1.17 1.20 13.78
CA HIS A 116 2.49 0.93 14.33
C HIS A 116 3.19 2.26 14.63
N ALA A 117 3.38 2.57 15.91
CA ALA A 117 3.86 3.87 16.35
C ALA A 117 5.25 4.22 15.78
N VAL A 118 6.18 3.25 15.75
CA VAL A 118 7.54 3.47 15.21
C VAL A 118 7.49 3.77 13.71
N THR A 119 6.70 3.02 12.95
CA THR A 119 6.54 3.25 11.50
C THR A 119 5.95 4.61 11.21
N ARG A 120 4.90 5.03 11.94
CA ARG A 120 4.32 6.37 11.78
C ARG A 120 5.33 7.47 12.13
N ALA A 121 6.12 7.28 13.18
CA ALA A 121 7.19 8.23 13.56
C ALA A 121 8.29 8.32 12.48
N ILE A 122 8.66 7.22 11.84
CA ILE A 122 9.61 7.20 10.72
C ILE A 122 9.05 7.97 9.53
N ILE A 123 7.79 7.73 9.14
CA ILE A 123 7.14 8.42 8.03
C ILE A 123 7.07 9.93 8.29
N GLU A 124 6.65 10.33 9.48
CA GLU A 124 6.60 11.74 9.89
C GLU A 124 7.98 12.39 9.86
N LYS A 125 9.00 11.71 10.38
CA LYS A 125 10.39 12.19 10.37
C LYS A 125 10.95 12.28 8.95
N ALA A 126 10.61 11.34 8.06
CA ALA A 126 11.02 11.39 6.66
C ALA A 126 10.35 12.54 5.91
N GLY A 127 9.14 12.94 6.29
CA GLY A 127 8.38 14.03 5.66
C GLY A 127 7.83 13.70 4.28
N VAL A 128 7.80 12.42 3.91
CA VAL A 128 7.29 11.91 2.62
C VAL A 128 6.35 10.73 2.85
N PRO A 129 5.35 10.52 1.99
CA PRO A 129 4.51 9.34 2.06
C PRO A 129 5.31 8.12 1.63
N VAL A 130 5.12 7.00 2.28
CA VAL A 130 5.90 5.78 2.03
C VAL A 130 5.09 4.79 1.22
N ALA A 131 5.50 4.54 -0.02
CA ALA A 131 4.97 3.44 -0.82
C ALA A 131 5.49 2.13 -0.24
N ALA A 132 4.61 1.24 0.16
CA ALA A 132 4.99 -0.02 0.79
C ALA A 132 4.05 -1.17 0.44
N PRO A 133 4.38 -1.98 -0.56
CA PRO A 133 3.81 -3.32 -0.71
C PRO A 133 4.36 -4.25 0.37
N SER A 134 3.82 -5.46 0.51
CA SER A 134 4.38 -6.47 1.41
C SER A 134 5.87 -6.76 1.11
N ALA A 135 6.66 -7.00 2.14
CA ALA A 135 8.13 -7.11 2.05
C ALA A 135 8.64 -8.49 1.60
N ASN A 136 7.83 -9.28 0.91
CA ASN A 136 8.20 -10.59 0.35
C ASN A 136 8.60 -10.47 -1.13
N THR A 137 9.37 -11.42 -1.63
CA THR A 137 9.53 -11.64 -3.07
C THR A 137 8.16 -11.99 -3.68
N SER A 138 7.84 -11.42 -4.84
CA SER A 138 6.54 -11.65 -5.49
C SER A 138 6.27 -13.13 -5.70
N GLY A 139 5.06 -13.57 -5.37
CA GLY A 139 4.65 -14.98 -5.42
C GLY A 139 4.94 -15.78 -4.14
N ARG A 140 5.67 -15.24 -3.19
CA ARG A 140 5.87 -15.83 -1.85
C ARG A 140 4.86 -15.26 -0.83
N PRO A 141 4.61 -15.95 0.29
CA PRO A 141 3.76 -15.42 1.36
C PRO A 141 4.26 -14.09 1.91
N SER A 142 3.36 -13.23 2.36
CA SER A 142 3.70 -11.96 3.00
C SER A 142 4.46 -12.17 4.31
N CYS A 143 5.48 -11.34 4.53
CA CYS A 143 6.33 -11.42 5.72
C CYS A 143 5.60 -10.86 6.95
N THR A 144 5.61 -11.62 8.05
CA THR A 144 5.00 -11.23 9.33
C THR A 144 6.02 -11.04 10.46
N THR A 145 7.30 -11.28 10.17
CA THR A 145 8.44 -11.05 11.08
C THR A 145 9.61 -10.44 10.33
N ALA A 146 10.52 -9.78 11.04
CA ALA A 146 11.76 -9.26 10.46
C ALA A 146 12.64 -10.38 9.89
N GLU A 147 12.60 -11.58 10.49
CA GLU A 147 13.34 -12.76 10.00
C GLU A 147 12.85 -13.18 8.61
N HIS A 148 11.52 -13.26 8.38
CA HIS A 148 10.96 -13.56 7.07
C HIS A 148 11.40 -12.53 6.01
N VAL A 149 11.43 -11.23 6.38
CA VAL A 149 11.93 -10.16 5.49
C VAL A 149 13.38 -10.40 5.15
N ARG A 150 14.19 -10.76 6.14
CA ARG A 150 15.61 -11.01 5.98
C ARG A 150 15.89 -12.17 5.02
N GLU A 151 15.14 -13.26 5.12
CA GLU A 151 15.23 -14.40 4.20
C GLU A 151 14.92 -13.99 2.75
N ASP A 152 13.94 -13.14 2.53
CA ASP A 152 13.50 -12.75 1.19
C ASP A 152 14.28 -11.58 0.57
N MET A 153 14.75 -10.64 1.39
CA MET A 153 15.26 -9.34 0.95
C MET A 153 16.73 -9.08 1.28
N TRP A 154 17.45 -10.02 1.91
CA TRP A 154 18.86 -9.81 2.24
C TRP A 154 19.69 -9.46 1.00
N GLY A 155 20.49 -8.40 1.11
CA GLY A 155 21.33 -7.93 0.01
C GLY A 155 20.61 -7.12 -1.08
N LYS A 156 19.29 -6.92 -0.97
CA LYS A 156 18.47 -6.19 -1.95
C LYS A 156 17.97 -4.84 -1.42
N ILE A 157 18.01 -4.61 -0.12
CA ILE A 157 17.44 -3.44 0.55
C ILE A 157 18.45 -2.82 1.53
N ASP A 158 18.19 -1.57 1.94
CA ASP A 158 19.14 -0.77 2.73
C ASP A 158 18.95 -0.93 4.24
N GLY A 159 17.80 -1.40 4.68
CA GLY A 159 17.54 -1.61 6.10
C GLY A 159 16.24 -2.36 6.40
N ILE A 160 16.17 -2.89 7.62
CA ILE A 160 14.99 -3.54 8.18
C ILE A 160 14.76 -2.95 9.57
N VAL A 161 13.56 -2.45 9.81
CA VAL A 161 13.11 -2.08 11.16
C VAL A 161 12.45 -3.29 11.79
N ASP A 162 13.08 -3.84 12.84
CA ASP A 162 12.48 -4.93 13.59
C ASP A 162 11.50 -4.38 14.63
N GLY A 163 10.22 -4.58 14.39
CA GLY A 163 9.12 -4.21 15.30
C GLY A 163 8.44 -5.42 15.95
N GLY A 164 9.08 -6.59 15.86
CA GLY A 164 8.47 -7.84 16.31
C GLY A 164 7.48 -8.44 15.31
N PRO A 165 6.76 -9.50 15.68
CA PRO A 165 5.77 -10.14 14.82
C PRO A 165 4.53 -9.26 14.60
N CYS A 166 3.94 -9.36 13.41
CA CYS A 166 2.68 -8.68 13.10
C CYS A 166 1.50 -9.32 13.84
N GLU A 167 0.61 -8.49 14.42
CA GLU A 167 -0.51 -8.96 15.22
C GLU A 167 -1.65 -9.53 14.37
N VAL A 168 -1.92 -8.94 13.19
CA VAL A 168 -3.05 -9.32 12.32
C VAL A 168 -2.65 -10.42 11.32
N GLY A 169 -1.48 -10.31 10.70
CA GLY A 169 -0.92 -11.35 9.84
C GLY A 169 -1.56 -11.47 8.45
N VAL A 170 -2.50 -10.58 8.10
CA VAL A 170 -3.11 -10.48 6.75
C VAL A 170 -3.08 -9.02 6.30
N GLU A 171 -3.12 -8.80 4.98
CA GLU A 171 -3.06 -7.46 4.39
C GLU A 171 -4.26 -6.59 4.79
N SER A 172 -4.15 -5.29 4.50
CA SER A 172 -5.23 -4.32 4.73
C SER A 172 -6.44 -4.58 3.82
N THR A 173 -7.62 -4.27 4.33
CA THR A 173 -8.86 -4.16 3.55
C THR A 173 -8.77 -2.94 2.64
N ILE A 174 -9.14 -3.07 1.36
CA ILE A 174 -9.11 -1.98 0.39
C ILE A 174 -10.53 -1.63 -0.03
N ILE A 175 -10.91 -0.37 0.20
CA ILE A 175 -12.17 0.21 -0.24
C ILE A 175 -11.94 1.34 -1.25
N ASP A 176 -12.70 1.35 -2.33
CA ASP A 176 -12.69 2.43 -3.33
C ASP A 176 -13.77 3.46 -2.98
N LEU A 177 -13.34 4.67 -2.65
CA LEU A 177 -14.20 5.81 -2.35
C LEU A 177 -14.39 6.74 -3.54
N THR A 178 -13.84 6.42 -4.71
CA THR A 178 -14.01 7.21 -5.95
C THR A 178 -15.28 6.83 -6.71
N VAL A 179 -15.98 5.81 -6.26
CA VAL A 179 -17.26 5.32 -6.82
C VAL A 179 -18.36 5.38 -5.78
N THR A 180 -19.62 5.45 -6.23
CA THR A 180 -20.80 5.47 -5.37
C THR A 180 -21.79 4.38 -5.81
N PRO A 181 -22.18 3.46 -4.92
CA PRO A 181 -21.69 3.26 -3.54
C PRO A 181 -20.19 2.90 -3.48
N PRO A 182 -19.53 3.10 -2.31
CA PRO A 182 -18.16 2.63 -2.11
C PRO A 182 -18.02 1.14 -2.40
N GLN A 183 -16.89 0.74 -2.99
CA GLN A 183 -16.66 -0.64 -3.43
C GLN A 183 -15.52 -1.29 -2.69
N LEU A 184 -15.75 -2.48 -2.12
CA LEU A 184 -14.71 -3.33 -1.57
C LEU A 184 -13.91 -3.97 -2.72
N LEU A 185 -12.62 -3.65 -2.82
CA LEU A 185 -11.72 -4.22 -3.83
C LEU A 185 -10.95 -5.43 -3.30
N ARG A 186 -10.61 -5.43 -2.01
CA ARG A 186 -9.90 -6.53 -1.37
C ARG A 186 -10.33 -6.68 0.08
N PRO A 187 -10.83 -7.86 0.50
CA PRO A 187 -11.00 -8.15 1.92
C PRO A 187 -9.63 -8.28 2.61
N GLY A 188 -9.56 -7.95 3.89
CA GLY A 188 -8.33 -8.01 4.68
C GLY A 188 -8.61 -7.90 6.17
N GLY A 189 -7.69 -7.27 6.92
CA GLY A 189 -7.73 -7.20 8.37
C GLY A 189 -8.94 -6.46 8.98
N LEU A 190 -9.60 -5.58 8.23
CA LEU A 190 -10.85 -4.94 8.66
C LEU A 190 -12.04 -5.70 8.05
N PRO A 191 -12.99 -6.22 8.88
CA PRO A 191 -14.16 -6.92 8.38
C PRO A 191 -15.09 -6.04 7.52
N LEU A 192 -15.71 -6.63 6.49
CA LEU A 192 -16.69 -5.94 5.63
C LEU A 192 -17.87 -5.38 6.44
N GLU A 193 -18.32 -6.12 7.43
CA GLU A 193 -19.41 -5.73 8.32
C GLU A 193 -19.14 -4.39 9.02
N SER A 194 -17.88 -4.14 9.40
CA SER A 194 -17.46 -2.87 10.01
C SER A 194 -17.58 -1.70 9.02
N LEU A 195 -17.28 -1.93 7.73
CA LEU A 195 -17.45 -0.93 6.68
C LEU A 195 -18.92 -0.68 6.37
N ILE A 196 -19.75 -1.72 6.32
CA ILE A 196 -21.21 -1.59 6.12
C ILE A 196 -21.83 -0.81 7.28
N ASP A 197 -21.44 -1.10 8.51
CA ASP A 197 -21.91 -0.37 9.70
C ASP A 197 -21.53 1.12 9.65
N ALA A 198 -20.36 1.45 9.13
CA ALA A 198 -19.90 2.84 9.01
C ALA A 198 -20.51 3.60 7.82
N LEU A 199 -20.80 2.92 6.71
CA LEU A 199 -21.17 3.53 5.42
C LEU A 199 -22.63 3.29 4.99
N GLY A 200 -23.29 2.29 5.57
CA GLY A 200 -24.63 1.84 5.21
C GLY A 200 -24.64 0.89 4.02
N GLU A 201 -23.99 1.24 2.92
CA GLU A 201 -23.94 0.44 1.69
C GLU A 201 -22.50 0.32 1.19
N VAL A 202 -22.08 -0.90 0.87
CA VAL A 202 -20.78 -1.21 0.26
C VAL A 202 -21.01 -2.30 -0.79
N THR A 203 -20.57 -2.04 -2.02
CA THR A 203 -20.57 -3.06 -3.07
C THR A 203 -19.29 -3.89 -3.01
N VAL A 204 -19.33 -5.11 -3.53
CA VAL A 204 -18.18 -6.02 -3.57
C VAL A 204 -17.84 -6.31 -5.02
N GLU A 205 -16.54 -6.20 -5.39
CA GLU A 205 -16.09 -6.55 -6.72
C GLU A 205 -16.27 -8.05 -6.99
N ASP A 206 -17.05 -8.40 -8.00
CA ASP A 206 -17.22 -9.80 -8.39
C ASP A 206 -16.04 -10.27 -9.25
N ARG A 207 -15.07 -10.94 -8.64
CA ARG A 207 -13.88 -11.48 -9.31
C ARG A 207 -14.17 -12.50 -10.42
N LYS A 208 -15.42 -12.98 -10.57
CA LYS A 208 -15.80 -13.94 -11.61
C LYS A 208 -15.95 -13.29 -12.99
N SER A 209 -16.31 -12.01 -13.07
CA SER A 209 -16.50 -11.33 -14.38
C SER A 209 -15.18 -10.97 -15.07
N THR A 210 -14.11 -10.71 -14.32
CA THR A 210 -12.82 -10.30 -14.89
C THR A 210 -12.04 -11.46 -15.51
N ARG A 211 -12.22 -12.69 -15.02
CA ARG A 211 -11.60 -13.88 -15.60
C ARG A 211 -12.24 -14.35 -16.92
N LEU A 212 -13.52 -14.05 -17.14
CA LEU A 212 -14.23 -14.38 -18.38
C LEU A 212 -13.86 -13.42 -19.53
N ASN A 213 -13.53 -12.15 -19.24
CA ASN A 213 -13.13 -11.19 -20.27
C ASN A 213 -11.68 -11.35 -20.76
N SER A 214 -10.80 -11.96 -19.98
CA SER A 214 -9.41 -12.25 -20.41
C SER A 214 -9.30 -13.48 -21.31
N SER A 215 -10.24 -14.43 -21.22
CA SER A 215 -10.23 -15.64 -22.05
C SER A 215 -10.85 -15.45 -23.44
N HIS A 216 -11.64 -14.39 -23.65
CA HIS A 216 -12.23 -14.08 -24.97
C HIS A 216 -11.36 -13.21 -25.89
N ARG A 217 -10.22 -12.68 -25.41
CA ARG A 217 -9.31 -11.89 -26.23
C ARG A 217 -8.24 -12.66 -26.99
N SER A 218 -8.14 -13.98 -26.79
CA SER A 218 -7.09 -14.81 -27.42
C SER A 218 -7.54 -15.67 -28.60
N LEU A 219 -8.80 -15.52 -29.08
CA LEU A 219 -9.34 -16.38 -30.12
C LEU A 219 -9.71 -15.71 -31.48
N SER A 220 -9.16 -14.53 -31.77
CA SER A 220 -9.38 -13.90 -33.08
C SER A 220 -8.07 -13.38 -33.68
N ARG A 221 -7.23 -14.30 -34.18
CA ARG A 221 -6.26 -14.09 -35.26
C ARG A 221 -5.75 -15.43 -35.74
N MET A 222 -6.48 -16.04 -36.63
CA MET A 222 -5.89 -16.93 -37.64
C MET A 222 -5.91 -16.20 -38.98
N PRO A 223 -4.79 -16.08 -39.69
CA PRO A 223 -4.80 -15.60 -41.06
C PRO A 223 -5.29 -16.73 -41.96
N SER A 224 -6.28 -16.45 -42.79
CA SER A 224 -6.66 -17.31 -43.93
C SER A 224 -5.56 -17.22 -44.98
N SER A 225 -4.90 -18.29 -45.23
CA SER A 225 -4.05 -18.49 -46.42
C SER A 225 -4.90 -19.07 -47.53
N ALA A 226 -4.98 -18.39 -48.64
CA ALA A 226 -5.21 -18.91 -49.96
C ALA A 226 -4.10 -18.43 -50.88
#